data_2bbe272361c90813834a022cc2f2f889
#
_entry.id   2bbe272361c90813834a022cc2f2f889
#
_cell.length_a   1.000
_cell.length_b   1.000
_cell.length_c   1.000
_cell.angle_alpha   90.00
_cell.angle_beta   90.00
_cell.angle_gamma   90.00
#
_symmetry.space_group_name_H-M   'P 1'
#
loop_
_entity.id
_entity.type
_entity.pdbx_description
1 polymer ?
#
loop_
_entity_poly.entity_id
_entity_poly.type
_entity_poly.pdbx_seq_one_letter_code
_entity_poly.pdbx_strand_id
1 'polypeptide(L)'
;MNFAMYMNKDKINTKINNNNTHKSHWDYSQYNNNQNNSLQLFNSFVPSEKYFDSLDKELTNYLSVTNNNISSLKIIQEKSLEKIENYIQEKLSNNYEIKFGHYGSFFTGLNIEGSDLDILIYYKKKKEENDILKDILIILQEYSPNFESINPILTASVPVIKLQIDIKNEIKDLKLKQTSYIEEDDLNKIKIDLTFTENEKEFQNSYDTVNYIKNSLQDFPQIKPMLQILKRYFKIMGMNKSYTGGLCSYSLFLLVLSFCKCNKQCLSPTKLLYYFMENFTYFDYCNYCIDVKSDNCYILKDKEKVDINIEKSLSEENSSFDTNYDLYEKEEIFIIDPISNNNVSKSSFKVDDIILTFRKGFNLLYYEGWYYDCYNNNGSNNDNKIIDNMNELYEEDDGTNYMTIKKLFKLKVLRNSFDFYFN
;
A
#
# COMPACT_ATOMS: atom_id res chain seq x y z
N MET A 1 17.82 0.60 -28.67
CA MET A 1 17.45 -0.60 -29.48
C MET A 1 16.18 -1.17 -28.91
N ASN A 2 15.09 -1.20 -29.70
CA ASN A 2 13.76 -1.60 -29.24
C ASN A 2 13.73 -3.09 -28.84
N PHE A 3 13.45 -3.42 -27.59
CA PHE A 3 13.27 -4.77 -27.09
C PHE A 3 12.15 -5.53 -27.86
N ALA A 4 11.19 -4.81 -28.42
CA ALA A 4 10.16 -5.37 -29.32
C ALA A 4 10.71 -5.97 -30.61
N MET A 5 11.94 -5.67 -31.04
CA MET A 5 12.55 -6.22 -32.23
C MET A 5 13.22 -7.59 -32.01
N TYR A 6 13.46 -8.01 -30.76
CA TYR A 6 14.09 -9.29 -30.45
C TYR A 6 13.10 -10.43 -30.17
N MET A 7 11.82 -10.12 -30.03
CA MET A 7 10.76 -11.12 -29.92
C MET A 7 10.28 -11.55 -31.31
N ASN A 8 11.14 -12.16 -32.10
CA ASN A 8 10.74 -12.82 -33.33
C ASN A 8 9.97 -14.10 -32.97
N LYS A 9 8.64 -14.01 -32.94
CA LYS A 9 7.68 -15.05 -32.50
C LYS A 9 7.94 -16.43 -33.09
N ASP A 10 8.55 -16.51 -34.25
CA ASP A 10 8.71 -17.79 -34.99
C ASP A 10 9.88 -18.65 -34.51
N LYS A 11 10.77 -18.14 -33.64
CA LYS A 11 11.90 -18.93 -33.13
C LYS A 11 11.72 -19.48 -31.71
N ILE A 12 10.75 -18.95 -30.94
CA ILE A 12 10.49 -19.40 -29.56
C ILE A 12 9.49 -20.59 -29.52
N ASN A 13 8.66 -20.74 -30.55
CA ASN A 13 7.59 -21.73 -30.56
C ASN A 13 8.03 -23.19 -30.82
N THR A 14 9.32 -23.50 -31.04
CA THR A 14 9.74 -24.80 -31.47
C THR A 14 10.30 -25.74 -30.39
N LYS A 15 10.37 -25.32 -29.13
CA LYS A 15 10.97 -26.18 -28.06
C LYS A 15 10.28 -26.19 -26.70
N ILE A 16 9.11 -25.58 -26.54
CA ILE A 16 8.35 -25.72 -25.30
C ILE A 16 7.33 -26.83 -25.51
N ASN A 17 7.56 -27.98 -24.87
CA ASN A 17 6.61 -29.11 -24.87
C ASN A 17 5.24 -28.62 -24.35
N ASN A 18 4.23 -28.72 -25.20
CA ASN A 18 2.84 -28.29 -25.04
C ASN A 18 2.03 -29.06 -23.97
N ASN A 19 2.60 -29.44 -22.85
CA ASN A 19 1.86 -30.20 -21.84
C ASN A 19 1.44 -29.42 -20.58
N ASN A 20 1.67 -28.12 -20.51
CA ASN A 20 1.18 -27.30 -19.41
C ASN A 20 0.45 -26.05 -19.93
N THR A 21 -0.65 -26.25 -20.66
CA THR A 21 -1.64 -25.19 -20.85
C THR A 21 -2.42 -25.04 -19.54
N HIS A 22 -1.85 -24.39 -18.53
CA HIS A 22 -2.63 -23.82 -17.46
C HIS A 22 -3.37 -22.61 -18.04
N LYS A 23 -4.68 -22.77 -18.28
CA LYS A 23 -5.59 -21.63 -18.45
C LYS A 23 -5.31 -20.66 -17.33
N SER A 24 -5.19 -19.36 -17.64
CA SER A 24 -5.12 -18.30 -16.62
C SER A 24 -6.19 -18.62 -15.58
N HIS A 25 -5.80 -18.63 -14.31
CA HIS A 25 -6.67 -19.08 -13.20
C HIS A 25 -7.86 -18.15 -12.94
N TRP A 26 -7.89 -17.05 -13.68
CA TRP A 26 -8.89 -15.99 -13.61
C TRP A 26 -9.92 -16.23 -14.71
N ASP A 27 -11.13 -16.59 -14.32
CA ASP A 27 -12.27 -16.58 -15.23
C ASP A 27 -12.74 -15.12 -15.42
N TYR A 28 -11.97 -14.36 -16.22
CA TYR A 28 -12.37 -13.03 -16.69
C TYR A 28 -13.63 -13.07 -17.56
N SER A 29 -14.15 -14.23 -17.93
CA SER A 29 -15.36 -14.35 -18.73
C SER A 29 -16.59 -13.81 -18.01
N GLN A 30 -16.59 -13.75 -16.69
CA GLN A 30 -17.64 -13.07 -15.91
C GLN A 30 -17.53 -11.55 -15.98
N TYR A 31 -16.34 -10.99 -16.25
CA TYR A 31 -16.09 -9.54 -16.28
C TYR A 31 -16.04 -8.97 -17.70
N ASN A 32 -15.77 -9.77 -18.75
CA ASN A 32 -15.48 -9.26 -20.09
C ASN A 32 -16.18 -10.05 -21.20
N ASN A 33 -17.48 -9.92 -21.33
CA ASN A 33 -18.13 -10.30 -22.59
C ASN A 33 -17.86 -9.30 -23.73
N ASN A 34 -17.21 -8.15 -23.49
CA ASN A 34 -17.04 -7.07 -24.48
C ASN A 34 -15.60 -6.66 -24.84
N GLN A 35 -14.54 -7.28 -24.27
CA GLN A 35 -13.15 -6.91 -24.63
C GLN A 35 -12.33 -8.09 -25.18
N ASN A 36 -12.82 -8.75 -26.24
CA ASN A 36 -12.21 -9.97 -26.77
C ASN A 36 -10.89 -9.79 -27.55
N ASN A 37 -10.31 -8.61 -27.70
CA ASN A 37 -9.20 -8.42 -28.66
C ASN A 37 -7.85 -7.95 -28.10
N SER A 38 -7.75 -7.45 -26.86
CA SER A 38 -6.47 -6.96 -26.33
C SER A 38 -5.80 -7.84 -25.27
N LEU A 39 -6.55 -8.71 -24.60
CA LEU A 39 -6.06 -9.59 -23.52
C LEU A 39 -5.45 -10.92 -23.97
N GLN A 40 -5.57 -11.28 -25.25
CA GLN A 40 -5.02 -12.57 -25.77
C GLN A 40 -3.49 -12.60 -25.88
N LEU A 41 -2.76 -11.49 -25.68
CA LEU A 41 -1.32 -11.41 -25.93
C LEU A 41 -0.43 -11.79 -24.70
N PHE A 42 -0.98 -11.84 -23.48
CA PHE A 42 -0.19 -12.14 -22.27
C PHE A 42 -0.39 -13.57 -21.71
N ASN A 43 -1.07 -14.45 -22.43
CA ASN A 43 -1.56 -15.74 -21.94
C ASN A 43 -0.55 -16.90 -21.99
N SER A 44 0.78 -16.69 -21.86
CA SER A 44 1.68 -17.82 -22.12
C SER A 44 2.68 -18.20 -21.03
N PHE A 45 2.95 -17.33 -20.04
CA PHE A 45 3.93 -17.69 -19.03
C PHE A 45 3.44 -17.35 -17.61
N VAL A 46 3.50 -18.35 -16.74
CA VAL A 46 3.38 -18.18 -15.28
C VAL A 46 4.63 -18.79 -14.67
N PRO A 47 5.32 -18.08 -13.75
CA PRO A 47 6.49 -18.60 -13.07
C PRO A 47 6.22 -19.96 -12.41
N SER A 48 7.25 -20.82 -12.35
CA SER A 48 7.13 -22.16 -11.78
C SER A 48 6.88 -22.13 -10.26
N GLU A 49 6.35 -23.23 -9.72
CA GLU A 49 6.21 -23.41 -8.28
C GLU A 49 7.57 -23.28 -7.56
N LYS A 50 8.67 -23.73 -8.18
CA LYS A 50 10.02 -23.60 -7.62
C LYS A 50 10.45 -22.14 -7.44
N TYR A 51 10.07 -21.26 -8.37
CA TYR A 51 10.30 -19.83 -8.22
C TYR A 51 9.52 -19.27 -7.03
N PHE A 52 8.22 -19.58 -6.93
CA PHE A 52 7.41 -19.12 -5.81
C PHE A 52 7.90 -19.67 -4.46
N ASP A 53 8.34 -20.93 -4.40
CA ASP A 53 8.96 -21.50 -3.20
C ASP A 53 10.24 -20.76 -2.77
N SER A 54 11.05 -20.32 -3.75
CA SER A 54 12.23 -19.49 -3.49
C SER A 54 11.82 -18.12 -2.95
N LEU A 55 10.83 -17.49 -3.57
CA LEU A 55 10.32 -16.19 -3.20
C LEU A 55 9.65 -16.20 -1.82
N ASP A 56 8.96 -17.28 -1.44
CA ASP A 56 8.37 -17.48 -0.10
C ASP A 56 9.46 -17.54 0.99
N LYS A 57 10.62 -18.13 0.70
CA LYS A 57 11.77 -18.13 1.64
C LYS A 57 12.32 -16.71 1.83
N GLU A 58 12.45 -15.93 0.76
CA GLU A 58 12.86 -14.53 0.84
C GLU A 58 11.87 -13.70 1.64
N LEU A 59 10.56 -13.87 1.37
CA LEU A 59 9.50 -13.20 2.11
C LEU A 59 9.53 -13.56 3.60
N THR A 60 9.73 -14.84 3.92
CA THR A 60 9.87 -15.30 5.31
C THR A 60 11.04 -14.61 6.02
N ASN A 61 12.18 -14.50 5.36
CA ASN A 61 13.35 -13.79 5.91
C ASN A 61 13.07 -12.30 6.13
N TYR A 62 12.46 -11.63 5.15
CA TYR A 62 12.04 -10.23 5.27
C TYR A 62 11.10 -10.03 6.45
N LEU A 63 10.03 -10.84 6.54
CA LEU A 63 9.05 -10.76 7.61
C LEU A 63 9.64 -11.04 8.99
N SER A 64 10.61 -11.97 9.07
CA SER A 64 11.32 -12.26 10.33
C SER A 64 12.07 -11.01 10.83
N VAL A 65 12.79 -10.30 9.95
CA VAL A 65 13.49 -9.06 10.32
C VAL A 65 12.51 -7.98 10.75
N THR A 66 11.50 -7.70 9.92
CA THR A 66 10.48 -6.68 10.17
C THR A 66 9.73 -6.94 11.49
N ASN A 67 9.23 -8.16 11.70
CA ASN A 67 8.47 -8.49 12.91
C ASN A 67 9.36 -8.44 14.19
N ASN A 68 10.62 -8.83 14.09
CA ASN A 68 11.57 -8.70 15.21
C ASN A 68 11.82 -7.24 15.58
N ASN A 69 12.05 -6.37 14.60
CA ASN A 69 12.22 -4.93 14.82
C ASN A 69 10.96 -4.32 15.46
N ILE A 70 9.78 -4.59 14.87
CA ILE A 70 8.49 -4.11 15.37
C ILE A 70 8.27 -4.55 16.83
N SER A 71 8.50 -5.82 17.14
CA SER A 71 8.32 -6.37 18.49
C SER A 71 9.27 -5.72 19.50
N SER A 72 10.51 -5.46 19.09
CA SER A 72 11.50 -4.80 19.94
C SER A 72 11.17 -3.34 20.23
N LEU A 73 10.61 -2.61 19.25
CA LEU A 73 10.24 -1.21 19.39
C LEU A 73 8.91 -1.00 20.14
N LYS A 74 8.04 -1.99 20.14
CA LYS A 74 6.66 -1.89 20.63
C LYS A 74 6.57 -1.35 22.07
N ILE A 75 7.39 -1.85 22.97
CA ILE A 75 7.37 -1.43 24.40
C ILE A 75 7.70 0.06 24.55
N ILE A 76 8.67 0.56 23.76
CA ILE A 76 9.06 1.98 23.80
C ILE A 76 7.94 2.83 23.21
N GLN A 77 7.34 2.39 22.10
CA GLN A 77 6.21 3.07 21.46
C GLN A 77 4.99 3.16 22.39
N GLU A 78 4.59 2.06 23.03
CA GLU A 78 3.48 2.03 23.98
C GLU A 78 3.72 2.94 25.19
N LYS A 79 4.92 2.93 25.78
CA LYS A 79 5.28 3.80 26.88
C LYS A 79 5.28 5.29 26.50
N SER A 80 5.74 5.60 25.29
CA SER A 80 5.75 6.99 24.80
C SER A 80 4.33 7.50 24.59
N LEU A 81 3.47 6.64 24.06
CA LEU A 81 2.06 6.91 23.85
C LEU A 81 1.35 7.19 25.18
N GLU A 82 1.48 6.28 26.14
CA GLU A 82 0.89 6.41 27.49
C GLU A 82 1.31 7.72 28.18
N LYS A 83 2.58 8.09 28.10
CA LYS A 83 3.08 9.34 28.68
C LYS A 83 2.42 10.58 28.07
N ILE A 84 2.26 10.60 26.76
CA ILE A 84 1.65 11.72 26.03
C ILE A 84 0.15 11.82 26.37
N GLU A 85 -0.56 10.70 26.34
CA GLU A 85 -2.00 10.65 26.67
C GLU A 85 -2.26 11.11 28.11
N ASN A 86 -1.49 10.60 29.08
CA ASN A 86 -1.59 11.01 30.47
C ASN A 86 -1.30 12.50 30.65
N TYR A 87 -0.29 13.05 29.95
CA TYR A 87 0.05 14.45 30.00
C TYR A 87 -1.09 15.33 29.43
N ILE A 88 -1.61 14.97 28.27
CA ILE A 88 -2.75 15.69 27.65
C ILE A 88 -3.98 15.62 28.57
N GLN A 89 -4.29 14.44 29.10
CA GLN A 89 -5.43 14.25 30.00
C GLN A 89 -5.29 15.10 31.25
N GLU A 90 -4.11 15.11 31.90
CA GLU A 90 -3.85 15.91 33.11
C GLU A 90 -4.04 17.40 32.84
N LYS A 91 -3.45 17.94 31.78
CA LYS A 91 -3.44 19.37 31.48
C LYS A 91 -4.79 19.92 31.01
N LEU A 92 -5.55 19.11 30.26
CA LEU A 92 -6.77 19.58 29.61
C LEU A 92 -8.08 19.13 30.29
N SER A 93 -8.02 18.26 31.29
CA SER A 93 -9.22 17.74 31.97
C SER A 93 -10.13 18.81 32.58
N ASN A 94 -9.61 19.96 32.93
CA ASN A 94 -10.40 21.08 33.46
C ASN A 94 -11.26 21.77 32.39
N ASN A 95 -10.79 21.80 31.14
CA ASN A 95 -11.39 22.53 30.04
C ASN A 95 -12.20 21.61 29.09
N TYR A 96 -11.89 20.32 29.08
CA TYR A 96 -12.48 19.36 28.15
C TYR A 96 -12.80 18.04 28.85
N GLU A 97 -13.79 17.31 28.29
CA GLU A 97 -13.94 15.88 28.47
C GLU A 97 -13.22 15.22 27.31
N ILE A 98 -12.20 14.38 27.57
CA ILE A 98 -11.33 13.80 26.53
C ILE A 98 -11.40 12.28 26.58
N LYS A 99 -11.42 11.64 25.39
CA LYS A 99 -11.21 10.21 25.21
C LYS A 99 -10.20 9.99 24.08
N PHE A 100 -9.32 9.01 24.23
CA PHE A 100 -8.35 8.63 23.21
C PHE A 100 -8.85 7.40 22.46
N GLY A 101 -8.86 7.49 21.13
CA GLY A 101 -9.14 6.39 20.21
C GLY A 101 -7.85 5.97 19.52
N HIS A 102 -7.56 4.69 19.57
CA HIS A 102 -6.38 4.11 18.97
C HIS A 102 -6.74 3.45 17.65
N TYR A 103 -6.16 3.93 16.55
CA TYR A 103 -6.45 3.42 15.21
C TYR A 103 -5.16 3.26 14.38
N GLY A 104 -5.31 2.95 13.09
CA GLY A 104 -4.17 2.82 12.19
C GLY A 104 -3.41 1.50 12.31
N SER A 105 -2.28 1.43 11.62
CA SER A 105 -1.58 0.16 11.39
C SER A 105 -0.90 -0.44 12.62
N PHE A 106 -0.48 0.38 13.56
CA PHE A 106 0.13 -0.09 14.81
C PHE A 106 -0.87 -0.91 15.64
N PHE A 107 -2.09 -0.39 15.80
CA PHE A 107 -3.11 -1.02 16.64
C PHE A 107 -3.81 -2.20 15.97
N THR A 108 -3.72 -2.31 14.63
CA THR A 108 -4.22 -3.46 13.88
C THR A 108 -3.17 -4.55 13.67
N GLY A 109 -1.90 -4.32 14.02
CA GLY A 109 -0.79 -5.26 13.82
C GLY A 109 -0.32 -5.36 12.37
N LEU A 110 -0.65 -4.35 11.55
CA LEU A 110 -0.28 -4.22 10.13
C LEU A 110 0.84 -3.19 9.90
N ASN A 111 1.51 -2.76 10.97
CA ASN A 111 2.61 -1.82 10.88
C ASN A 111 3.88 -2.47 10.30
N ILE A 112 4.72 -1.62 9.74
CA ILE A 112 6.11 -1.87 9.38
C ILE A 112 6.98 -0.87 10.13
N GLU A 113 8.31 -1.01 10.06
CA GLU A 113 9.22 -0.04 10.67
C GLU A 113 8.93 1.37 10.13
N GLY A 114 8.91 2.34 11.05
CA GLY A 114 8.61 3.75 10.74
C GLY A 114 7.13 4.05 10.46
N SER A 115 6.23 3.12 10.77
CA SER A 115 4.78 3.41 10.77
C SER A 115 4.43 4.37 11.89
N ASP A 116 3.54 5.33 11.57
CA ASP A 116 3.04 6.30 12.54
C ASP A 116 2.14 5.62 13.59
N LEU A 117 2.04 6.22 14.77
CA LEU A 117 1.07 5.89 15.82
C LEU A 117 -0.11 6.87 15.68
N ASP A 118 -1.26 6.37 15.26
CA ASP A 118 -2.42 7.19 14.97
C ASP A 118 -3.35 7.26 16.19
N ILE A 119 -3.59 8.48 16.73
CA ILE A 119 -4.47 8.73 17.86
C ILE A 119 -5.57 9.68 17.46
N LEU A 120 -6.82 9.31 17.72
CA LEU A 120 -7.98 10.16 17.58
C LEU A 120 -8.38 10.68 18.96
N ILE A 121 -8.32 11.99 19.15
CA ILE A 121 -8.76 12.67 20.36
C ILE A 121 -10.20 13.09 20.15
N TYR A 122 -11.12 12.36 20.81
CA TYR A 122 -12.49 12.81 20.96
C TYR A 122 -12.59 13.75 22.15
N TYR A 123 -13.25 14.89 21.96
CA TYR A 123 -13.38 15.87 23.02
C TYR A 123 -14.77 16.53 23.05
N LYS A 124 -15.18 16.94 24.25
CA LYS A 124 -16.31 17.84 24.46
C LYS A 124 -15.81 19.07 25.23
N LYS A 125 -16.13 20.25 24.73
CA LYS A 125 -15.78 21.51 25.38
C LYS A 125 -16.63 21.68 26.65
N LYS A 126 -16.00 22.13 27.76
CA LYS A 126 -16.71 22.51 28.98
C LYS A 126 -17.12 24.00 28.95
N LYS A 127 -16.48 24.78 28.06
CA LYS A 127 -16.81 26.19 27.79
C LYS A 127 -16.68 26.43 26.28
N GLU A 128 -17.58 27.24 25.73
CA GLU A 128 -17.61 27.55 24.30
C GLU A 128 -16.35 28.25 23.77
N GLU A 129 -15.72 29.10 24.59
CA GLU A 129 -14.49 29.80 24.19
C GLU A 129 -13.25 28.92 24.06
N ASN A 130 -13.30 27.67 24.52
CA ASN A 130 -12.15 26.75 24.46
C ASN A 130 -11.84 26.34 23.02
N ASP A 131 -10.55 26.34 22.67
CA ASP A 131 -10.01 25.93 21.40
C ASP A 131 -9.01 24.78 21.60
N ILE A 132 -9.44 23.53 21.34
CA ILE A 132 -8.64 22.35 21.61
C ILE A 132 -7.31 22.33 20.85
N LEU A 133 -7.30 22.79 19.59
CA LEU A 133 -6.08 22.78 18.77
C LEU A 133 -5.04 23.75 19.33
N LYS A 134 -5.49 24.93 19.73
CA LYS A 134 -4.62 25.93 20.37
C LYS A 134 -4.11 25.44 21.71
N ASP A 135 -5.01 24.93 22.56
CA ASP A 135 -4.66 24.46 23.90
C ASP A 135 -3.70 23.28 23.86
N ILE A 136 -3.93 22.33 22.97
CA ILE A 136 -3.01 21.19 22.77
C ILE A 136 -1.64 21.67 22.28
N LEU A 137 -1.57 22.60 21.33
CA LEU A 137 -0.28 23.11 20.87
C LEU A 137 0.51 23.80 21.99
N ILE A 138 -0.17 24.54 22.88
CA ILE A 138 0.47 25.18 24.03
C ILE A 138 1.08 24.12 24.96
N ILE A 139 0.31 23.12 25.38
CA ILE A 139 0.81 22.11 26.31
C ILE A 139 1.88 21.20 25.67
N LEU A 140 1.79 20.92 24.36
CA LEU A 140 2.83 20.17 23.66
C LEU A 140 4.13 20.98 23.55
N GLN A 141 4.06 22.30 23.39
CA GLN A 141 5.23 23.18 23.42
C GLN A 141 5.87 23.22 24.80
N GLU A 142 5.09 23.21 25.89
CA GLU A 142 5.60 23.07 27.24
C GLU A 142 6.30 21.71 27.46
N TYR A 143 5.82 20.66 26.83
CA TYR A 143 6.40 19.32 26.85
C TYR A 143 7.55 19.13 25.82
N SER A 144 7.85 20.18 25.07
CA SER A 144 8.77 20.21 23.93
C SER A 144 10.15 19.56 24.13
N PRO A 145 10.80 19.59 25.32
CA PRO A 145 12.09 18.92 25.50
C PRO A 145 12.07 17.41 25.17
N ASN A 146 10.88 16.80 25.12
CA ASN A 146 10.69 15.39 24.82
C ASN A 146 10.42 15.12 23.33
N PHE A 147 10.25 16.16 22.50
CA PHE A 147 9.97 16.02 21.08
C PHE A 147 11.14 16.56 20.24
N GLU A 148 11.51 15.81 19.18
CA GLU A 148 12.39 16.30 18.15
C GLU A 148 11.67 17.35 17.28
N SER A 149 10.38 17.13 16.99
CA SER A 149 9.56 18.11 16.26
C SER A 149 8.07 18.01 16.61
N ILE A 150 7.40 19.17 16.51
CA ILE A 150 5.94 19.32 16.58
C ILE A 150 5.51 20.05 15.31
N ASN A 151 4.77 19.37 14.43
CA ASN A 151 4.35 19.92 13.14
C ASN A 151 2.81 19.92 13.02
N PRO A 152 2.13 21.06 13.29
CA PRO A 152 0.69 21.17 13.12
C PRO A 152 0.32 21.38 11.65
N ILE A 153 -0.59 20.58 11.13
CA ILE A 153 -1.20 20.70 9.80
C ILE A 153 -2.69 21.00 10.02
N LEU A 154 -3.01 22.27 10.24
CA LEU A 154 -4.35 22.70 10.64
C LEU A 154 -5.27 23.01 9.44
N THR A 155 -4.70 23.17 8.25
CA THR A 155 -5.43 23.47 7.00
C THR A 155 -5.94 22.22 6.28
N ALA A 156 -5.60 21.03 6.76
CA ALA A 156 -6.14 19.78 6.20
C ALA A 156 -7.64 19.64 6.53
N SER A 157 -8.36 18.88 5.71
CA SER A 157 -9.79 18.56 5.94
C SER A 157 -10.04 17.93 7.32
N VAL A 158 -9.08 17.17 7.82
CA VAL A 158 -8.98 16.71 9.21
C VAL A 158 -7.68 17.27 9.77
N PRO A 159 -7.74 18.24 10.73
CA PRO A 159 -6.55 18.78 11.36
C PRO A 159 -5.72 17.69 12.05
N VAL A 160 -4.41 17.73 11.86
CA VAL A 160 -3.49 16.77 12.47
C VAL A 160 -2.27 17.47 13.05
N ILE A 161 -1.83 17.06 14.23
CA ILE A 161 -0.56 17.46 14.82
C ILE A 161 0.38 16.26 14.77
N LYS A 162 1.48 16.41 14.03
CA LYS A 162 2.50 15.37 13.89
C LYS A 162 3.62 15.60 14.88
N LEU A 163 3.90 14.58 15.68
CA LEU A 163 4.96 14.59 16.68
C LEU A 163 6.06 13.62 16.26
N GLN A 164 7.32 13.97 16.54
CA GLN A 164 8.44 13.06 16.42
C GLN A 164 9.23 13.01 17.73
N ILE A 165 9.61 11.81 18.13
CA ILE A 165 10.42 11.54 19.32
C ILE A 165 11.67 10.81 18.85
N ASP A 166 12.87 11.35 19.16
CA ASP A 166 14.13 10.64 18.98
C ASP A 166 14.27 9.58 20.09
N ILE A 167 14.47 8.33 19.70
CA ILE A 167 14.61 7.19 20.61
C ILE A 167 15.98 6.51 20.49
N LYS A 168 16.96 7.17 19.88
CA LYS A 168 18.31 6.60 19.68
C LYS A 168 18.94 6.08 20.96
N ASN A 169 18.69 6.76 22.08
CA ASN A 169 19.24 6.36 23.37
C ASN A 169 18.53 5.13 23.96
N GLU A 170 17.22 5.06 23.78
CA GLU A 170 16.38 3.98 24.32
C GLU A 170 16.59 2.66 23.57
N ILE A 171 17.02 2.72 22.31
CA ILE A 171 17.18 1.53 21.46
C ILE A 171 18.61 0.98 21.42
N LYS A 172 19.59 1.61 22.10
CA LYS A 172 21.01 1.20 22.06
C LYS A 172 21.22 -0.27 22.39
N ASP A 173 20.44 -0.79 23.35
CA ASP A 173 20.55 -2.17 23.80
C ASP A 173 19.63 -3.12 23.01
N LEU A 174 18.83 -2.60 22.08
CA LEU A 174 17.98 -3.42 21.24
C LEU A 174 18.76 -3.99 20.05
N LYS A 175 18.56 -5.26 19.77
CA LYS A 175 19.16 -5.94 18.61
C LYS A 175 18.35 -5.68 17.34
N LEU A 176 18.19 -4.39 16.98
CA LEU A 176 17.50 -4.02 15.75
C LEU A 176 18.37 -4.34 14.53
N LYS A 177 17.74 -4.83 13.47
CA LYS A 177 18.39 -5.14 12.21
C LYS A 177 18.11 -4.04 11.19
N GLN A 178 19.15 -3.26 10.89
CA GLN A 178 19.15 -2.34 9.75
C GLN A 178 19.32 -3.11 8.45
N THR A 179 18.59 -2.73 7.42
CA THR A 179 18.74 -3.27 6.07
C THR A 179 18.70 -2.12 5.06
N SER A 180 19.12 -2.37 3.81
CA SER A 180 19.17 -1.32 2.77
C SER A 180 17.83 -0.70 2.41
N TYR A 181 16.72 -1.33 2.77
CA TYR A 181 15.34 -0.87 2.51
C TYR A 181 14.64 -0.27 3.75
N ILE A 182 15.31 -0.23 4.91
CA ILE A 182 14.81 0.41 6.14
C ILE A 182 15.62 1.70 6.36
N GLU A 183 14.95 2.84 6.31
CA GLU A 183 15.59 4.13 6.61
C GLU A 183 15.99 4.18 8.09
N GLU A 184 17.08 4.88 8.41
CA GLU A 184 17.56 5.01 9.79
C GLU A 184 16.47 5.62 10.70
N ASP A 185 15.77 6.63 10.22
CA ASP A 185 14.67 7.28 10.94
C ASP A 185 13.49 6.34 11.22
N ASP A 186 13.33 5.25 10.47
CA ASP A 186 12.28 4.25 10.72
C ASP A 186 12.52 3.43 11.99
N LEU A 187 13.77 3.36 12.44
CA LEU A 187 14.16 2.66 13.67
C LEU A 187 14.40 3.61 14.84
N ASN A 188 14.89 4.82 14.55
CA ASN A 188 15.40 5.75 15.56
C ASN A 188 14.36 6.77 16.01
N LYS A 189 13.19 6.82 15.36
CA LYS A 189 12.14 7.81 15.68
C LYS A 189 10.78 7.16 15.86
N ILE A 190 10.04 7.67 16.84
CA ILE A 190 8.60 7.42 16.97
C ILE A 190 7.87 8.61 16.36
N LYS A 191 6.95 8.32 15.44
CA LYS A 191 6.07 9.30 14.80
C LYS A 191 4.66 9.11 15.32
N ILE A 192 4.01 10.18 15.77
CA ILE A 192 2.66 10.14 16.32
C ILE A 192 1.82 11.18 15.60
N ASP A 193 0.67 10.76 15.09
CA ASP A 193 -0.32 11.61 14.45
C ASP A 193 -1.51 11.79 15.41
N LEU A 194 -1.71 13.00 15.90
CA LEU A 194 -2.86 13.36 16.72
C LEU A 194 -3.92 13.99 15.83
N THR A 195 -5.09 13.38 15.74
CA THR A 195 -6.29 13.91 15.06
C THR A 195 -7.39 14.18 16.06
N PHE A 196 -8.39 15.00 15.69
CA PHE A 196 -9.36 15.55 16.63
C PHE A 196 -10.78 15.45 16.08
N THR A 197 -11.73 15.13 16.95
CA THR A 197 -13.16 15.14 16.60
C THR A 197 -14.05 15.44 17.82
N GLU A 198 -15.13 16.20 17.60
CA GLU A 198 -16.26 16.34 18.53
C GLU A 198 -17.40 15.35 18.20
N ASN A 199 -17.25 14.62 17.08
CA ASN A 199 -18.27 13.72 16.56
C ASN A 199 -18.09 12.31 17.16
N GLU A 200 -19.01 11.92 18.04
CA GLU A 200 -18.98 10.61 18.69
C GLU A 200 -19.10 9.44 17.69
N LYS A 201 -19.81 9.64 16.57
CA LYS A 201 -19.91 8.63 15.52
C LYS A 201 -18.58 8.40 14.82
N GLU A 202 -17.82 9.45 14.51
CA GLU A 202 -16.46 9.32 13.94
C GLU A 202 -15.53 8.61 14.90
N PHE A 203 -15.61 8.95 16.19
CA PHE A 203 -14.83 8.27 17.23
C PHE A 203 -15.18 6.78 17.29
N GLN A 204 -16.47 6.41 17.25
CA GLN A 204 -16.91 5.02 17.22
C GLN A 204 -16.43 4.31 15.94
N ASN A 205 -16.55 4.95 14.78
CA ASN A 205 -16.09 4.39 13.50
C ASN A 205 -14.59 4.01 13.53
N SER A 206 -13.77 4.72 14.29
CA SER A 206 -12.34 4.37 14.42
C SER A 206 -12.14 3.00 15.09
N TYR A 207 -12.92 2.70 16.14
CA TYR A 207 -12.91 1.38 16.79
C TYR A 207 -13.48 0.29 15.89
N ASP A 208 -14.59 0.58 15.19
CA ASP A 208 -15.24 -0.37 14.30
C ASP A 208 -14.30 -0.73 13.14
N THR A 209 -13.55 0.24 12.61
CA THR A 209 -12.52 0.00 11.59
C THR A 209 -11.41 -0.91 12.10
N VAL A 210 -10.89 -0.67 13.30
CA VAL A 210 -9.85 -1.53 13.90
C VAL A 210 -10.35 -2.96 14.10
N ASN A 211 -11.58 -3.12 14.60
CA ASN A 211 -12.20 -4.42 14.80
C ASN A 211 -12.46 -5.13 13.46
N TYR A 212 -12.94 -4.41 12.46
CA TYR A 212 -13.14 -4.94 11.11
C TYR A 212 -11.84 -5.48 10.52
N ILE A 213 -10.74 -4.72 10.64
CA ILE A 213 -9.42 -5.17 10.17
C ILE A 213 -8.98 -6.42 10.93
N LYS A 214 -9.05 -6.42 12.27
CA LYS A 214 -8.63 -7.57 13.08
C LYS A 214 -9.41 -8.85 12.76
N ASN A 215 -10.72 -8.74 12.58
CA ASN A 215 -11.57 -9.87 12.19
C ASN A 215 -11.20 -10.36 10.77
N SER A 216 -11.00 -9.44 9.83
CA SER A 216 -10.57 -9.81 8.47
C SER A 216 -9.22 -10.52 8.45
N LEU A 217 -8.29 -10.19 9.37
CA LEU A 217 -7.00 -10.88 9.49
C LEU A 217 -7.13 -12.29 10.10
N GLN A 218 -8.16 -12.55 10.89
CA GLN A 218 -8.46 -13.90 11.37
C GLN A 218 -9.00 -14.78 10.26
N ASP A 219 -9.90 -14.22 9.42
CA ASP A 219 -10.49 -14.92 8.29
C ASP A 219 -9.49 -15.15 7.14
N PHE A 220 -8.58 -14.19 6.92
CA PHE A 220 -7.61 -14.18 5.83
C PHE A 220 -6.20 -13.86 6.36
N PRO A 221 -5.51 -14.80 7.03
CA PRO A 221 -4.20 -14.55 7.66
C PRO A 221 -3.10 -14.18 6.66
N GLN A 222 -3.24 -14.55 5.38
CA GLN A 222 -2.32 -14.18 4.30
C GLN A 222 -2.29 -12.68 3.99
N ILE A 223 -3.30 -11.90 4.42
CA ILE A 223 -3.33 -10.44 4.23
C ILE A 223 -2.13 -9.77 4.90
N LYS A 224 -1.79 -10.18 6.13
CA LYS A 224 -0.71 -9.53 6.91
C LYS A 224 0.64 -9.56 6.19
N PRO A 225 1.19 -10.74 5.78
CA PRO A 225 2.46 -10.78 5.05
C PRO A 225 2.41 -10.02 3.72
N MET A 226 1.33 -10.13 2.96
CA MET A 226 1.15 -9.38 1.72
C MET A 226 1.17 -7.87 1.97
N LEU A 227 0.43 -7.40 2.97
CA LEU A 227 0.31 -5.98 3.21
C LEU A 227 1.62 -5.38 3.75
N GLN A 228 2.38 -6.10 4.56
CA GLN A 228 3.67 -5.62 5.06
C GLN A 228 4.67 -5.40 3.92
N ILE A 229 4.74 -6.33 2.95
CA ILE A 229 5.62 -6.14 1.78
C ILE A 229 5.10 -5.02 0.86
N LEU A 230 3.79 -4.97 0.60
CA LEU A 230 3.17 -3.93 -0.23
C LEU A 230 3.34 -2.54 0.37
N LYS A 231 3.15 -2.37 1.68
CA LYS A 231 3.39 -1.08 2.36
C LYS A 231 4.84 -0.62 2.20
N ARG A 232 5.82 -1.52 2.35
CA ARG A 232 7.23 -1.20 2.13
C ARG A 232 7.46 -0.81 0.68
N TYR A 233 6.96 -1.57 -0.26
CA TYR A 233 7.08 -1.31 -1.68
C TYR A 233 6.47 0.04 -2.07
N PHE A 234 5.22 0.32 -1.69
CA PHE A 234 4.55 1.60 -1.96
C PHE A 234 5.25 2.79 -1.29
N LYS A 235 5.83 2.60 -0.09
CA LYS A 235 6.65 3.61 0.58
C LYS A 235 7.89 3.95 -0.25
N ILE A 236 8.62 2.95 -0.74
CA ILE A 236 9.80 3.12 -1.60
C ILE A 236 9.44 3.81 -2.91
N MET A 237 8.31 3.45 -3.52
CA MET A 237 7.81 4.07 -4.74
C MET A 237 7.26 5.50 -4.52
N GLY A 238 7.12 5.95 -3.27
CA GLY A 238 6.57 7.27 -2.93
C GLY A 238 5.06 7.38 -3.14
N MET A 239 4.35 6.23 -3.21
CA MET A 239 2.91 6.13 -3.47
C MET A 239 2.10 5.73 -2.22
N ASN A 240 2.65 5.90 -1.02
CA ASN A 240 2.03 5.47 0.24
C ASN A 240 1.29 6.58 1.00
N LYS A 241 1.16 7.79 0.42
CA LYS A 241 0.57 8.96 1.10
C LYS A 241 -0.56 9.53 0.26
N SER A 242 -1.79 9.49 0.77
CA SER A 242 -2.99 9.97 0.07
C SER A 242 -2.95 11.47 -0.22
N TYR A 243 -2.41 12.29 0.72
CA TYR A 243 -2.31 13.74 0.51
C TYR A 243 -1.34 14.13 -0.61
N THR A 244 -0.46 13.24 -1.07
CA THR A 244 0.36 13.42 -2.26
C THR A 244 -0.21 12.68 -3.48
N GLY A 245 -1.42 12.14 -3.38
CA GLY A 245 -2.12 11.44 -4.46
C GLY A 245 -1.91 9.93 -4.50
N GLY A 246 -1.14 9.35 -3.57
CA GLY A 246 -0.92 7.91 -3.46
C GLY A 246 -2.01 7.18 -2.68
N LEU A 247 -1.83 5.88 -2.44
CA LEU A 247 -2.74 5.05 -1.65
C LEU A 247 -2.36 5.06 -0.16
N CYS A 248 -3.32 5.36 0.72
CA CYS A 248 -3.11 5.17 2.15
C CYS A 248 -3.11 3.68 2.53
N SER A 249 -2.59 3.37 3.73
CA SER A 249 -2.51 1.98 4.20
C SER A 249 -3.87 1.29 4.30
N TYR A 250 -4.93 2.03 4.61
CA TYR A 250 -6.28 1.47 4.70
C TYR A 250 -6.86 1.15 3.32
N SER A 251 -6.70 2.04 2.34
CA SER A 251 -7.08 1.74 0.95
C SER A 251 -6.34 0.51 0.43
N LEU A 252 -5.03 0.41 0.69
CA LEU A 252 -4.24 -0.76 0.29
C LEU A 252 -4.71 -2.05 0.99
N PHE A 253 -5.10 -1.98 2.27
CA PHE A 253 -5.70 -3.11 2.99
C PHE A 253 -7.00 -3.57 2.33
N LEU A 254 -7.91 -2.65 1.95
CA LEU A 254 -9.17 -3.01 1.31
C LEU A 254 -8.97 -3.63 -0.08
N LEU A 255 -7.96 -3.17 -0.84
CA LEU A 255 -7.56 -3.81 -2.10
C LEU A 255 -7.09 -5.25 -1.86
N VAL A 256 -6.22 -5.48 -0.87
CA VAL A 256 -5.73 -6.83 -0.54
C VAL A 256 -6.86 -7.72 -0.03
N LEU A 257 -7.75 -7.18 0.81
CA LEU A 257 -8.90 -7.92 1.32
C LEU A 257 -9.86 -8.32 0.20
N SER A 258 -10.22 -7.39 -0.71
CA SER A 258 -11.10 -7.70 -1.85
C SER A 258 -10.51 -8.80 -2.70
N PHE A 259 -9.21 -8.72 -2.97
CA PHE A 259 -8.49 -9.73 -3.73
C PHE A 259 -8.51 -11.10 -3.04
N CYS A 260 -8.22 -11.17 -1.73
CA CYS A 260 -8.24 -12.41 -0.97
C CYS A 260 -9.65 -13.02 -0.88
N LYS A 261 -10.71 -12.20 -0.78
CA LYS A 261 -12.11 -12.67 -0.77
C LYS A 261 -12.52 -13.29 -2.10
N CYS A 262 -12.09 -12.69 -3.21
CA CYS A 262 -12.35 -13.21 -4.56
C CYS A 262 -11.53 -14.47 -4.86
N ASN A 263 -10.38 -14.64 -4.18
CA ASN A 263 -9.45 -15.73 -4.38
C ASN A 263 -9.46 -16.71 -3.22
N LYS A 264 -10.45 -17.59 -3.20
CA LYS A 264 -10.62 -18.60 -2.14
C LYS A 264 -9.59 -19.73 -2.18
N GLN A 265 -8.66 -19.72 -3.13
CA GLN A 265 -7.63 -20.75 -3.22
C GLN A 265 -6.54 -20.51 -2.18
N CYS A 266 -6.08 -21.61 -1.58
CA CYS A 266 -4.95 -21.60 -0.66
C CYS A 266 -3.64 -21.47 -1.44
N LEU A 267 -3.31 -20.25 -1.87
CA LEU A 267 -2.05 -19.92 -2.51
C LEU A 267 -1.02 -19.45 -1.48
N SER A 268 0.27 -19.63 -1.79
CA SER A 268 1.33 -19.04 -0.99
C SER A 268 1.27 -17.50 -1.03
N PRO A 269 1.78 -16.79 0.01
CA PRO A 269 1.75 -15.33 0.03
C PRO A 269 2.41 -14.66 -1.17
N THR A 270 3.49 -15.23 -1.70
CA THR A 270 4.19 -14.67 -2.87
C THR A 270 3.44 -14.90 -4.17
N LYS A 271 2.77 -16.05 -4.29
CA LYS A 271 1.90 -16.33 -5.43
C LYS A 271 0.66 -15.42 -5.42
N LEU A 272 0.09 -15.17 -4.24
CA LEU A 272 -0.97 -14.19 -4.07
C LEU A 272 -0.48 -12.77 -4.42
N LEU A 273 0.75 -12.39 -4.00
CA LEU A 273 1.35 -11.12 -4.34
C LEU A 273 1.50 -10.93 -5.86
N TYR A 274 1.98 -11.96 -6.56
CA TYR A 274 2.13 -11.94 -8.02
C TYR A 274 0.78 -11.66 -8.70
N TYR A 275 -0.25 -12.44 -8.39
CA TYR A 275 -1.57 -12.27 -8.99
C TYR A 275 -2.29 -11.00 -8.54
N PHE A 276 -2.04 -10.53 -7.32
CA PHE A 276 -2.52 -9.24 -6.84
C PHE A 276 -1.96 -8.08 -7.67
N MET A 277 -0.65 -8.08 -7.92
CA MET A 277 0.00 -7.07 -8.76
C MET A 277 -0.51 -7.11 -10.19
N GLU A 278 -0.70 -8.31 -10.75
CA GLU A 278 -1.30 -8.51 -12.08
C GLU A 278 -2.72 -7.95 -12.13
N ASN A 279 -3.58 -8.33 -11.18
CA ASN A 279 -4.99 -7.92 -11.13
C ASN A 279 -5.12 -6.40 -11.13
N PHE A 280 -4.41 -5.69 -10.23
CA PHE A 280 -4.50 -4.24 -10.12
C PHE A 280 -3.68 -3.47 -11.17
N THR A 281 -2.86 -4.14 -11.97
CA THR A 281 -2.26 -3.58 -13.19
C THR A 281 -3.29 -3.46 -14.32
N TYR A 282 -4.22 -4.41 -14.41
CA TYR A 282 -5.18 -4.52 -15.51
C TYR A 282 -6.63 -4.30 -15.07
N PHE A 283 -6.86 -3.87 -13.83
CA PHE A 283 -8.18 -3.60 -13.30
C PHE A 283 -8.83 -2.43 -14.05
N ASP A 284 -10.12 -2.57 -14.38
CA ASP A 284 -10.89 -1.52 -15.06
C ASP A 284 -11.38 -0.47 -14.04
N TYR A 285 -10.51 0.49 -13.75
CA TYR A 285 -10.79 1.59 -12.82
C TYR A 285 -11.85 2.58 -13.33
N CYS A 286 -12.19 2.58 -14.62
CA CYS A 286 -13.23 3.42 -15.17
C CYS A 286 -14.63 2.91 -14.78
N ASN A 287 -14.85 1.61 -14.92
CA ASN A 287 -16.18 1.03 -14.82
C ASN A 287 -16.47 0.37 -13.47
N TYR A 288 -15.44 -0.04 -12.71
CA TYR A 288 -15.64 -0.78 -11.47
C TYR A 288 -15.16 -0.01 -10.25
N CYS A 289 -15.86 -0.19 -9.13
CA CYS A 289 -15.42 0.17 -7.79
C CYS A 289 -15.26 -1.09 -6.92
N ILE A 290 -14.55 -0.92 -5.81
CA ILE A 290 -14.25 -2.00 -4.88
C ILE A 290 -15.16 -1.86 -3.67
N ASP A 291 -15.97 -2.90 -3.42
CA ASP A 291 -16.84 -3.04 -2.24
C ASP A 291 -16.62 -4.40 -1.59
N VAL A 292 -15.87 -4.41 -0.52
CA VAL A 292 -15.56 -5.64 0.22
C VAL A 292 -16.74 -6.29 0.94
N LYS A 293 -17.92 -5.62 0.99
CA LYS A 293 -19.16 -6.17 1.52
C LYS A 293 -19.93 -6.96 0.48
N SER A 294 -19.76 -6.65 -0.80
CA SER A 294 -20.43 -7.38 -1.87
C SER A 294 -19.79 -8.76 -2.08
N ASP A 295 -20.57 -9.73 -2.54
CA ASP A 295 -20.11 -11.11 -2.77
C ASP A 295 -18.95 -11.17 -3.78
N ASN A 296 -18.98 -10.32 -4.81
CA ASN A 296 -17.98 -10.25 -5.87
C ASN A 296 -16.87 -9.25 -5.60
N CYS A 297 -16.97 -8.42 -4.54
CA CYS A 297 -16.01 -7.36 -4.19
C CYS A 297 -15.77 -6.28 -5.27
N TYR A 298 -16.15 -6.51 -6.53
CA TYR A 298 -15.99 -5.61 -7.66
C TYR A 298 -17.38 -5.34 -8.26
N ILE A 299 -17.88 -4.11 -8.10
CA ILE A 299 -19.22 -3.72 -8.56
C ILE A 299 -19.13 -2.63 -9.61
N LEU A 300 -20.06 -2.62 -10.57
CA LEU A 300 -20.14 -1.55 -11.56
C LEU A 300 -20.42 -0.22 -10.87
N LYS A 301 -19.70 0.82 -11.27
CA LYS A 301 -19.99 2.18 -10.85
C LYS A 301 -21.37 2.59 -11.41
N ASP A 302 -22.22 3.10 -10.53
CA ASP A 302 -23.52 3.65 -10.91
C ASP A 302 -23.30 5.06 -11.48
N LYS A 303 -23.29 5.17 -12.82
CA LYS A 303 -23.01 6.42 -13.53
C LYS A 303 -23.97 7.54 -13.13
N GLU A 304 -25.25 7.23 -12.89
CA GLU A 304 -26.25 8.22 -12.50
C GLU A 304 -25.96 8.85 -11.12
N LYS A 305 -25.35 8.11 -10.18
CA LYS A 305 -24.99 8.64 -8.86
C LYS A 305 -23.68 9.41 -8.84
N VAL A 306 -22.78 9.12 -9.76
CA VAL A 306 -21.51 9.86 -9.91
C VAL A 306 -21.78 11.27 -10.45
N ASP A 307 -22.68 11.41 -11.41
CA ASP A 307 -23.02 12.70 -12.02
C ASP A 307 -23.71 13.67 -11.03
N ILE A 308 -24.59 13.17 -10.14
CA ILE A 308 -25.25 14.00 -9.11
C ILE A 308 -24.23 14.60 -8.12
N ASN A 309 -23.15 13.93 -7.81
CA ASN A 309 -22.12 14.44 -6.92
C ASN A 309 -21.19 15.47 -7.63
N ILE A 310 -21.03 15.35 -8.94
CA ILE A 310 -20.28 16.31 -9.77
C ILE A 310 -21.11 17.58 -9.92
N GLU A 311 -22.40 17.50 -10.22
CA GLU A 311 -23.31 18.66 -10.31
C GLU A 311 -23.40 19.44 -8.99
N LYS A 312 -23.40 18.77 -7.83
CA LYS A 312 -23.38 19.45 -6.53
C LYS A 312 -22.06 20.16 -6.25
N SER A 313 -20.93 19.64 -6.71
CA SER A 313 -19.63 20.30 -6.55
C SER A 313 -19.43 21.46 -7.54
N LEU A 314 -20.06 21.42 -8.70
CA LEU A 314 -20.01 22.49 -9.72
C LEU A 314 -20.96 23.65 -9.40
N SER A 315 -22.05 23.42 -8.64
CA SER A 315 -22.99 24.48 -8.25
C SER A 315 -22.46 25.43 -7.17
N GLU A 316 -21.36 25.11 -6.53
CA GLU A 316 -20.71 25.96 -5.50
C GLU A 316 -19.59 26.87 -6.07
N GLU A 317 -19.14 26.66 -7.32
CA GLU A 317 -18.16 27.51 -7.99
C GLU A 317 -18.75 28.15 -9.24
N ASN A 318 -19.17 29.44 -9.13
CA ASN A 318 -19.55 30.28 -10.26
C ASN A 318 -18.35 30.57 -11.17
N SER A 319 -18.11 29.71 -12.17
CA SER A 319 -17.24 30.04 -13.29
C SER A 319 -17.82 29.47 -14.59
N SER A 320 -18.08 30.39 -15.55
CA SER A 320 -18.49 30.12 -16.92
C SER A 320 -17.40 29.27 -17.62
N PHE A 321 -17.63 27.97 -17.73
CA PHE A 321 -16.79 27.09 -18.56
C PHE A 321 -17.60 26.59 -19.76
N ASP A 322 -16.96 26.61 -20.92
CA ASP A 322 -17.41 26.12 -22.21
C ASP A 322 -17.80 24.62 -22.13
N THR A 323 -19.03 24.30 -22.49
CA THR A 323 -19.66 22.97 -22.37
C THR A 323 -19.31 21.98 -23.48
N ASN A 324 -18.12 22.06 -24.07
CA ASN A 324 -17.66 21.18 -25.15
C ASN A 324 -16.36 20.41 -24.83
N TYR A 325 -16.13 20.06 -23.58
CA TYR A 325 -15.13 19.02 -23.28
C TYR A 325 -15.83 17.67 -23.28
N ASP A 326 -15.43 16.80 -24.22
CA ASP A 326 -15.65 15.36 -24.14
C ASP A 326 -15.31 14.92 -22.71
N LEU A 327 -16.29 14.52 -21.92
CA LEU A 327 -16.14 13.87 -20.64
C LEU A 327 -15.46 12.51 -20.90
N TYR A 328 -14.16 12.52 -21.14
CA TYR A 328 -13.35 11.32 -20.98
C TYR A 328 -13.57 10.87 -19.53
N GLU A 329 -14.19 9.70 -19.36
CA GLU A 329 -14.39 9.07 -18.06
C GLU A 329 -13.02 9.01 -17.37
N LYS A 330 -12.80 9.91 -16.40
CA LYS A 330 -11.52 9.99 -15.71
C LYS A 330 -11.34 8.73 -14.88
N GLU A 331 -10.24 8.01 -15.09
CA GLU A 331 -9.90 6.89 -14.23
C GLU A 331 -9.82 7.37 -12.77
N GLU A 332 -10.61 6.75 -11.91
CA GLU A 332 -10.64 7.03 -10.48
C GLU A 332 -10.62 5.71 -9.71
N ILE A 333 -9.70 5.61 -8.77
CA ILE A 333 -9.74 4.50 -7.81
C ILE A 333 -10.87 4.76 -6.82
N PHE A 334 -11.90 3.93 -6.85
CA PHE A 334 -13.07 4.07 -5.99
C PHE A 334 -13.19 2.83 -5.08
N ILE A 335 -12.97 3.04 -3.78
CA ILE A 335 -13.00 1.98 -2.75
C ILE A 335 -14.01 2.38 -1.69
N ILE A 336 -15.07 1.58 -1.52
CA ILE A 336 -16.10 1.81 -0.53
C ILE A 336 -15.62 1.34 0.85
N ASP A 337 -15.64 2.28 1.81
CA ASP A 337 -15.38 1.96 3.20
C ASP A 337 -16.49 1.08 3.78
N PRO A 338 -16.19 -0.11 4.29
CA PRO A 338 -17.21 -0.98 4.87
C PRO A 338 -17.87 -0.42 6.15
N ILE A 339 -17.30 0.59 6.78
CA ILE A 339 -17.85 1.20 8.01
C ILE A 339 -18.69 2.44 7.70
N SER A 340 -18.11 3.41 6.97
CA SER A 340 -18.76 4.70 6.70
C SER A 340 -19.53 4.75 5.38
N ASN A 341 -19.31 3.79 4.46
CA ASN A 341 -19.78 3.75 3.08
C ASN A 341 -19.28 4.89 2.17
N ASN A 342 -18.26 5.62 2.61
CA ASN A 342 -17.61 6.67 1.82
C ASN A 342 -16.51 6.09 0.92
N ASN A 343 -16.10 6.85 -0.11
CA ASN A 343 -14.90 6.51 -0.89
C ASN A 343 -13.62 6.85 -0.09
N VAL A 344 -12.88 5.82 0.37
CA VAL A 344 -11.62 6.00 1.13
C VAL A 344 -10.43 6.40 0.26
N SER A 345 -10.54 6.26 -1.05
CA SER A 345 -9.48 6.61 -2.01
C SER A 345 -9.69 7.96 -2.71
N LYS A 346 -10.66 8.77 -2.26
CA LYS A 346 -10.97 10.08 -2.84
C LYS A 346 -9.74 11.00 -2.98
N SER A 347 -8.78 10.92 -2.08
CA SER A 347 -7.53 11.70 -2.13
C SER A 347 -6.40 11.03 -2.93
N SER A 348 -6.64 9.85 -3.53
CA SER A 348 -5.66 9.12 -4.35
C SER A 348 -5.75 9.57 -5.81
N PHE A 349 -5.39 10.82 -6.09
CA PHE A 349 -5.60 11.45 -7.41
C PHE A 349 -4.52 11.11 -8.46
N LYS A 350 -3.41 10.45 -8.06
CA LYS A 350 -2.35 10.01 -8.98
C LYS A 350 -2.61 8.59 -9.48
N VAL A 351 -3.75 8.39 -10.12
CA VAL A 351 -4.23 7.07 -10.53
C VAL A 351 -3.24 6.38 -11.45
N ASP A 352 -2.73 7.08 -12.47
CA ASP A 352 -1.74 6.55 -13.43
C ASP A 352 -0.45 6.11 -12.74
N ASP A 353 0.06 6.91 -11.79
CA ASP A 353 1.27 6.58 -11.02
C ASP A 353 1.05 5.35 -10.12
N ILE A 354 -0.16 5.20 -9.58
CA ILE A 354 -0.53 4.03 -8.76
C ILE A 354 -0.61 2.78 -9.64
N ILE A 355 -1.28 2.86 -10.79
CA ILE A 355 -1.36 1.77 -11.77
C ILE A 355 0.05 1.40 -12.26
N LEU A 356 0.86 2.39 -12.58
CA LEU A 356 2.26 2.18 -12.97
C LEU A 356 3.07 1.52 -11.86
N THR A 357 2.77 1.84 -10.58
CA THR A 357 3.41 1.18 -9.44
C THR A 357 3.05 -0.31 -9.39
N PHE A 358 1.78 -0.68 -9.54
CA PHE A 358 1.37 -2.09 -9.65
C PHE A 358 2.05 -2.78 -10.84
N ARG A 359 2.06 -2.14 -12.00
CA ARG A 359 2.68 -2.67 -13.24
C ARG A 359 4.17 -2.91 -13.09
N LYS A 360 4.92 -1.99 -12.46
CA LYS A 360 6.36 -2.16 -12.20
C LYS A 360 6.62 -3.37 -11.28
N GLY A 361 5.83 -3.51 -10.23
CA GLY A 361 5.91 -4.67 -9.33
C GLY A 361 5.59 -5.99 -10.04
N PHE A 362 4.51 -6.03 -10.82
CA PHE A 362 4.13 -7.20 -11.61
C PHE A 362 5.21 -7.58 -12.61
N ASN A 363 5.68 -6.63 -13.42
CA ASN A 363 6.70 -6.87 -14.43
C ASN A 363 7.99 -7.42 -13.82
N LEU A 364 8.43 -6.89 -12.67
CA LEU A 364 9.60 -7.42 -11.98
C LEU A 364 9.41 -8.89 -11.60
N LEU A 365 8.30 -9.23 -10.94
CA LEU A 365 8.01 -10.60 -10.51
C LEU A 365 7.89 -11.55 -11.72
N TYR A 366 7.28 -11.09 -12.81
CA TYR A 366 7.13 -11.83 -14.04
C TYR A 366 8.48 -12.14 -14.70
N TYR A 367 9.33 -11.12 -14.91
CA TYR A 367 10.61 -11.29 -15.59
C TYR A 367 11.63 -12.05 -14.74
N GLU A 368 11.67 -11.83 -13.43
CA GLU A 368 12.50 -12.58 -12.51
C GLU A 368 12.09 -14.06 -12.48
N GLY A 369 10.78 -14.35 -12.48
CA GLY A 369 10.28 -15.72 -12.57
C GLY A 369 10.61 -16.39 -13.89
N TRP A 370 10.47 -15.68 -15.00
CA TRP A 370 10.87 -16.17 -16.31
C TRP A 370 12.37 -16.50 -16.37
N TYR A 371 13.20 -15.59 -15.89
CA TYR A 371 14.64 -15.78 -15.83
C TYR A 371 15.03 -16.97 -14.94
N TYR A 372 14.43 -17.08 -13.75
CA TYR A 372 14.66 -18.20 -12.84
C TYR A 372 14.35 -19.54 -13.50
N ASP A 373 13.24 -19.65 -14.22
CA ASP A 373 12.82 -20.88 -14.88
C ASP A 373 13.70 -21.21 -16.07
N CYS A 374 14.11 -20.22 -16.87
CA CYS A 374 15.06 -20.41 -17.96
C CYS A 374 16.40 -20.92 -17.46
N TYR A 375 16.93 -20.34 -16.38
CA TYR A 375 18.22 -20.73 -15.80
C TYR A 375 18.21 -22.16 -15.23
N ASN A 376 17.14 -22.52 -14.50
CA ASN A 376 17.06 -23.83 -13.85
C ASN A 376 16.65 -24.97 -14.79
N ASN A 377 16.01 -24.67 -15.94
CA ASN A 377 15.58 -25.67 -16.92
C ASN A 377 16.58 -25.88 -18.05
N ASN A 378 17.41 -24.88 -18.36
CA ASN A 378 18.36 -24.95 -19.48
C ASN A 378 19.80 -25.03 -18.96
N GLY A 379 20.28 -26.23 -18.69
CA GLY A 379 21.72 -26.49 -18.58
C GLY A 379 22.49 -26.34 -19.92
N SER A 380 21.98 -25.64 -20.93
CA SER A 380 22.53 -25.50 -22.26
C SER A 380 22.90 -24.08 -22.65
N ASN A 381 24.11 -23.93 -23.15
CA ASN A 381 24.94 -22.75 -23.42
C ASN A 381 24.45 -21.68 -24.43
N ASN A 382 23.18 -21.62 -24.82
CA ASN A 382 22.77 -20.74 -25.90
C ASN A 382 22.05 -19.43 -25.51
N ASP A 383 21.73 -19.23 -24.24
CA ASP A 383 21.00 -18.03 -23.79
C ASP A 383 21.89 -16.99 -23.06
N ASN A 384 23.22 -17.18 -23.05
CA ASN A 384 24.18 -16.31 -22.37
C ASN A 384 24.05 -14.82 -22.76
N LYS A 385 23.63 -14.53 -23.99
CA LYS A 385 23.52 -13.14 -24.48
C LYS A 385 22.33 -12.36 -23.93
N ILE A 386 21.25 -13.06 -23.55
CA ILE A 386 20.09 -12.44 -22.87
C ILE A 386 20.43 -12.24 -21.39
N ILE A 387 21.15 -13.21 -20.82
CA ILE A 387 21.66 -13.20 -19.45
C ILE A 387 22.64 -12.04 -19.25
N ASP A 388 23.56 -11.82 -20.18
CA ASP A 388 24.53 -10.72 -20.12
C ASP A 388 23.83 -9.34 -20.17
N ASN A 389 22.82 -9.18 -21.01
CA ASN A 389 22.03 -7.95 -21.07
C ASN A 389 21.19 -7.68 -19.81
N MET A 390 20.72 -8.73 -19.12
CA MET A 390 20.01 -8.60 -17.85
C MET A 390 21.00 -8.33 -16.69
N ASN A 391 22.19 -8.90 -16.73
CA ASN A 391 23.24 -8.62 -15.75
C ASN A 391 23.75 -7.17 -15.84
N GLU A 392 23.80 -6.57 -17.05
CA GLU A 392 24.07 -5.13 -17.21
C GLU A 392 23.02 -4.23 -16.54
N LEU A 393 21.77 -4.71 -16.40
CA LEU A 393 20.69 -3.98 -15.69
C LEU A 393 20.85 -4.04 -14.16
N TYR A 394 21.66 -4.96 -13.64
CA TYR A 394 21.81 -5.23 -12.21
C TYR A 394 23.27 -5.15 -11.73
N GLU A 395 24.10 -4.28 -12.34
CA GLU A 395 25.56 -4.16 -12.18
C GLU A 395 26.10 -3.93 -10.74
N GLU A 396 25.25 -3.90 -9.72
CA GLU A 396 25.72 -3.84 -8.33
C GLU A 396 25.11 -4.99 -7.50
N ASP A 397 25.50 -6.23 -7.80
CA ASP A 397 25.12 -7.34 -6.92
C ASP A 397 26.35 -7.81 -6.11
N ASP A 398 26.21 -7.81 -4.80
CA ASP A 398 27.19 -8.27 -3.81
C ASP A 398 27.43 -9.81 -3.85
N GLY A 399 27.16 -10.46 -4.98
CA GLY A 399 27.38 -11.90 -5.21
C GLY A 399 26.33 -12.80 -4.58
N THR A 400 25.22 -12.26 -4.05
CA THR A 400 24.09 -13.05 -3.56
C THR A 400 23.07 -13.23 -4.66
N ASN A 401 23.23 -14.27 -5.48
CA ASN A 401 22.28 -14.65 -6.51
C ASN A 401 20.86 -14.78 -5.97
N TYR A 402 19.90 -14.13 -6.67
CA TYR A 402 18.44 -14.31 -6.54
C TYR A 402 17.78 -13.83 -5.24
N MET A 403 17.67 -12.50 -5.06
CA MET A 403 16.82 -11.93 -4.05
C MET A 403 15.79 -10.97 -4.69
N THR A 404 14.73 -11.52 -5.28
CA THR A 404 13.67 -10.77 -5.99
C THR A 404 12.99 -9.74 -5.08
N ILE A 405 12.76 -10.07 -3.81
CA ILE A 405 12.18 -9.13 -2.83
C ILE A 405 13.10 -7.93 -2.60
N LYS A 406 14.41 -8.14 -2.53
CA LYS A 406 15.38 -7.02 -2.46
C LYS A 406 15.34 -6.17 -3.72
N LYS A 407 15.22 -6.78 -4.91
CA LYS A 407 15.08 -6.07 -6.19
C LYS A 407 13.80 -5.26 -6.24
N LEU A 408 12.67 -5.80 -5.75
CA LEU A 408 11.41 -5.07 -5.64
C LEU A 408 11.58 -3.77 -4.82
N PHE A 409 12.39 -3.80 -3.76
CA PHE A 409 12.69 -2.63 -2.95
C PHE A 409 13.74 -1.68 -3.58
N LYS A 410 14.55 -2.15 -4.53
CA LYS A 410 15.51 -1.33 -5.28
C LYS A 410 14.89 -0.61 -6.49
N LEU A 411 13.65 -0.89 -6.89
CA LEU A 411 13.00 -0.33 -8.08
C LEU A 411 13.02 1.20 -8.16
N LYS A 412 13.06 1.90 -7.02
CA LYS A 412 13.19 3.36 -7.01
C LYS A 412 14.52 3.84 -7.59
N VAL A 413 15.60 3.10 -7.33
CA VAL A 413 16.95 3.41 -7.84
C VAL A 413 17.02 3.16 -9.35
N LEU A 414 16.29 2.16 -9.82
CA LEU A 414 16.23 1.78 -11.25
C LEU A 414 15.26 2.65 -12.06
N ARG A 415 14.59 3.65 -11.47
CA ARG A 415 13.57 4.49 -12.10
C ARG A 415 14.02 5.08 -13.44
N ASN A 416 15.27 5.53 -13.53
CA ASN A 416 15.84 6.14 -14.74
C ASN A 416 16.18 5.12 -15.84
N SER A 417 16.37 3.85 -15.49
CA SER A 417 16.71 2.77 -16.42
C SER A 417 15.46 2.11 -17.00
N PHE A 418 14.38 2.01 -16.22
CA PHE A 418 13.12 1.37 -16.66
C PHE A 418 12.27 2.25 -17.59
N ASP A 419 12.32 3.58 -17.44
CA ASP A 419 11.60 4.50 -18.33
C ASP A 419 12.12 4.43 -19.78
N PHE A 420 13.33 3.88 -20.00
CA PHE A 420 13.93 3.69 -21.32
C PHE A 420 13.39 2.44 -22.05
N TYR A 421 12.81 1.47 -21.31
CA TYR A 421 12.38 0.17 -21.86
C TYR A 421 10.85 0.01 -21.98
N PHE A 422 10.06 0.89 -21.38
CA PHE A 422 8.59 0.77 -21.30
C PHE A 422 7.82 1.92 -21.94
N ASN A 423 8.51 2.91 -22.59
CA ASN A 423 7.95 3.87 -23.52
C ASN A 423 8.15 3.29 -24.96
#